data_b7b3197f4af9d507937bdb0c9ef8f3e8
#
_entry.id   b7b3197f4af9d507937bdb0c9ef8f3e8
#
_cell.length_a   1.000
_cell.length_b   1.000
_cell.length_c   1.000
_cell.angle_alpha   90.00
_cell.angle_beta   90.00
_cell.angle_gamma   90.00
#
_symmetry.space_group_name_H-M   'P 1'
#
loop_
_entity.id
_entity.type
_entity.pdbx_description
1 polymer ?
#
loop_
_entity_poly.entity_id
_entity_poly.type
_entity_poly.pdbx_seq_one_letter_code
_entity_poly.pdbx_strand_id
1 'polypeptide(L)'
;HMPPTEAKRDYMDFMQAFVAEKAKVLVDIIHKHGKQAYVFYDDSWVGMEPCGERFQSVGFDGLIKCVFSGFECRLCAYAKVPVHELRFHPYLFPVGLNGTPTFSEGGTPEKDAVRYWRSVRRALLRQPVERIGLGGYLHLTQNFPAFNDAIADIADEFRTIKQLHKNGAPYVLPIRVAVLHTWGKLRSWTLSGHFHETDKHALIHINEALAGLPVDVK
;
A
#
# COMPACT_ATOMS: atom_id res chain seq x y z
N HIS A 1 -10.56 -19.56 16.00
CA HIS A 1 -9.48 -19.65 15.01
C HIS A 1 -8.70 -20.94 15.26
N MET A 2 -8.79 -21.91 14.35
CA MET A 2 -7.95 -23.10 14.40
C MET A 2 -6.61 -22.82 13.72
N PRO A 3 -5.49 -23.36 14.24
CA PRO A 3 -4.21 -23.26 13.55
C PRO A 3 -4.29 -23.92 12.17
N PRO A 4 -3.56 -23.44 11.17
CA PRO A 4 -3.57 -24.03 9.85
C PRO A 4 -3.04 -25.47 9.89
N THR A 5 -3.72 -26.38 9.22
CA THR A 5 -3.27 -27.77 9.06
C THR A 5 -1.98 -27.82 8.21
N GLU A 6 -1.26 -28.93 8.28
CA GLU A 6 -0.09 -29.17 7.43
C GLU A 6 -0.45 -29.05 5.94
N ALA A 7 -1.48 -29.73 5.50
CA ALA A 7 -1.97 -29.65 4.12
C ALA A 7 -2.30 -28.21 3.69
N LYS A 8 -2.82 -27.37 4.60
CA LYS A 8 -3.06 -25.95 4.30
C LYS A 8 -1.75 -25.18 4.12
N ARG A 9 -0.75 -25.45 4.93
CA ARG A 9 0.57 -24.83 4.79
C ARG A 9 1.25 -25.22 3.48
N ASP A 10 1.21 -26.51 3.14
CA ASP A 10 1.76 -27.04 1.90
C ASP A 10 1.09 -26.42 0.68
N TYR A 11 -0.25 -26.34 0.71
CA TYR A 11 -1.01 -25.66 -0.36
C TYR A 11 -0.61 -24.19 -0.51
N MET A 12 -0.48 -23.46 0.60
CA MET A 12 -0.09 -22.05 0.57
C MET A 12 1.36 -21.87 0.07
N ASP A 13 2.24 -22.77 0.44
CA ASP A 13 3.62 -22.77 -0.04
C ASP A 13 3.71 -23.07 -1.53
N PHE A 14 2.97 -24.06 -1.99
CA PHE A 14 2.82 -24.36 -3.42
C PHE A 14 2.29 -23.16 -4.20
N MET A 15 1.22 -22.53 -3.72
CA MET A 15 0.63 -21.37 -4.39
C MET A 15 1.60 -20.21 -4.50
N GLN A 16 2.38 -19.93 -3.46
CA GLN A 16 3.40 -18.89 -3.50
C GLN A 16 4.49 -19.20 -4.54
N ALA A 17 4.98 -20.44 -4.55
CA ALA A 17 6.00 -20.87 -5.50
C ALA A 17 5.47 -20.79 -6.94
N PHE A 18 4.26 -21.31 -7.17
CA PHE A 18 3.60 -21.29 -8.47
C PHE A 18 3.40 -19.88 -9.01
N VAL A 19 2.85 -18.98 -8.17
CA VAL A 19 2.61 -17.58 -8.59
C VAL A 19 3.94 -16.88 -8.86
N ALA A 20 4.96 -17.06 -8.03
CA ALA A 20 6.28 -16.46 -8.25
C ALA A 20 6.90 -16.94 -9.56
N GLU A 21 6.84 -18.24 -9.85
CA GLU A 21 7.34 -18.82 -11.12
C GLU A 21 6.63 -18.22 -12.33
N LYS A 22 5.28 -18.16 -12.32
CA LYS A 22 4.52 -17.62 -13.45
C LYS A 22 4.71 -16.13 -13.63
N ALA A 23 4.75 -15.38 -12.54
CA ALA A 23 5.05 -13.95 -12.59
C ALA A 23 6.45 -13.68 -13.14
N LYS A 24 7.45 -14.48 -12.73
CA LYS A 24 8.82 -14.35 -13.25
C LYS A 24 8.91 -14.55 -14.76
N VAL A 25 8.19 -15.51 -15.31
CA VAL A 25 8.15 -15.71 -16.77
C VAL A 25 7.68 -14.45 -17.50
N LEU A 26 6.63 -13.78 -16.98
CA LEU A 26 6.12 -12.54 -17.56
C LEU A 26 7.14 -11.40 -17.43
N VAL A 27 7.77 -11.28 -16.27
CA VAL A 27 8.80 -10.24 -16.03
C VAL A 27 10.00 -10.46 -16.97
N ASP A 28 10.47 -11.69 -17.12
CA ASP A 28 11.59 -12.02 -18.02
C ASP A 28 11.26 -11.67 -19.49
N ILE A 29 10.03 -11.89 -19.93
CA ILE A 29 9.56 -11.46 -21.26
C ILE A 29 9.61 -9.95 -21.40
N ILE A 30 9.09 -9.21 -20.41
CA ILE A 30 9.08 -7.74 -20.39
C ILE A 30 10.51 -7.21 -20.47
N HIS A 31 11.42 -7.74 -19.65
CA HIS A 31 12.82 -7.35 -19.62
C HIS A 31 13.55 -7.68 -20.94
N LYS A 32 13.23 -8.81 -21.58
CA LYS A 32 13.78 -9.18 -22.90
C LYS A 32 13.46 -8.11 -23.97
N HIS A 33 12.36 -7.39 -23.80
CA HIS A 33 11.98 -6.29 -24.70
C HIS A 33 12.48 -4.92 -24.21
N GLY A 34 13.38 -4.86 -23.23
CA GLY A 34 13.93 -3.62 -22.69
C GLY A 34 12.90 -2.75 -21.97
N LYS A 35 11.85 -3.36 -21.42
CA LYS A 35 10.78 -2.69 -20.69
C LYS A 35 10.87 -2.99 -19.20
N GLN A 36 10.25 -2.14 -18.38
CA GLN A 36 10.15 -2.31 -16.94
C GLN A 36 8.84 -3.00 -16.57
N ALA A 37 8.89 -3.89 -15.59
CA ALA A 37 7.76 -4.64 -15.06
C ALA A 37 7.33 -4.05 -13.70
N TYR A 38 6.18 -3.41 -13.66
CA TYR A 38 5.57 -2.92 -12.43
C TYR A 38 4.42 -3.81 -12.03
N VAL A 39 4.37 -4.19 -10.75
CA VAL A 39 3.28 -4.96 -10.20
C VAL A 39 2.32 -4.04 -9.45
N PHE A 40 1.03 -4.17 -9.75
CA PHE A 40 -0.02 -3.57 -8.96
C PHE A 40 -0.33 -4.52 -7.80
N TYR A 41 0.03 -4.12 -6.60
CA TYR A 41 -0.19 -4.90 -5.39
C TYR A 41 -1.35 -4.28 -4.61
N ASP A 42 -2.53 -4.80 -4.86
CA ASP A 42 -3.70 -4.47 -4.08
C ASP A 42 -3.72 -5.29 -2.79
N ASP A 43 -4.84 -5.70 -2.28
CA ASP A 43 -4.90 -6.38 -0.99
C ASP A 43 -4.30 -7.78 -0.99
N SER A 44 -3.08 -7.97 -0.72
CA SER A 44 -2.47 -9.26 -0.43
C SER A 44 -2.76 -10.37 -1.47
N TRP A 45 -1.90 -10.50 -2.42
CA TRP A 45 -1.77 -11.75 -3.13
C TRP A 45 -1.54 -12.88 -2.14
N VAL A 46 -2.33 -13.93 -2.26
CA VAL A 46 -2.28 -15.05 -1.34
C VAL A 46 -0.85 -15.55 -1.18
N GLY A 47 -0.29 -15.25 -0.04
CA GLY A 47 0.99 -15.75 0.36
C GLY A 47 2.23 -15.12 -0.24
N MET A 48 2.14 -14.10 -1.09
CA MET A 48 3.32 -13.38 -1.59
C MET A 48 3.48 -12.05 -0.85
N GLU A 49 4.27 -12.06 0.20
CA GLU A 49 4.64 -10.85 0.92
C GLU A 49 5.58 -9.98 0.07
N PRO A 50 5.28 -8.69 -0.12
CA PRO A 50 6.14 -7.81 -0.92
C PRO A 50 7.53 -7.60 -0.32
N CYS A 51 7.71 -7.87 0.97
CA CYS A 51 8.99 -7.86 1.67
C CYS A 51 9.70 -9.23 1.68
N GLY A 52 9.08 -10.28 1.14
CA GLY A 52 9.61 -11.64 1.13
C GLY A 52 10.61 -11.92 0.00
N GLU A 53 11.43 -12.94 0.19
CA GLU A 53 12.45 -13.33 -0.79
C GLU A 53 11.84 -13.84 -2.10
N ARG A 54 10.70 -14.53 -2.02
CA ARG A 54 10.00 -15.01 -3.22
C ARG A 54 9.50 -13.86 -4.08
N PHE A 55 8.96 -12.81 -3.45
CA PHE A 55 8.56 -11.62 -4.19
C PHE A 55 9.76 -10.95 -4.86
N GLN A 56 10.85 -10.81 -4.13
CA GLN A 56 12.09 -10.24 -4.65
C GLN A 56 12.63 -11.06 -5.84
N SER A 57 12.56 -12.39 -5.79
CA SER A 57 13.06 -13.28 -6.84
C SER A 57 12.30 -13.20 -8.16
N VAL A 58 11.09 -12.65 -8.16
CA VAL A 58 10.32 -12.39 -9.39
C VAL A 58 11.01 -11.32 -10.26
N GLY A 59 11.66 -10.33 -9.62
CA GLY A 59 12.43 -9.33 -10.33
C GLY A 59 11.60 -8.14 -10.84
N PHE A 60 10.51 -7.78 -10.17
CA PHE A 60 9.78 -6.56 -10.50
C PHE A 60 10.65 -5.31 -10.35
N ASP A 61 10.54 -4.37 -11.27
CA ASP A 61 11.22 -3.07 -11.22
C ASP A 61 10.52 -2.09 -10.27
N GLY A 62 9.27 -2.31 -10.00
CA GLY A 62 8.54 -1.50 -9.04
C GLY A 62 7.23 -2.12 -8.60
N LEU A 63 6.71 -1.58 -7.51
CA LEU A 63 5.43 -1.96 -6.94
C LEU A 63 4.53 -0.73 -6.85
N ILE A 64 3.29 -0.89 -7.29
CA ILE A 64 2.22 0.09 -7.14
C ILE A 64 1.25 -0.42 -6.09
N LYS A 65 1.06 0.33 -5.01
CA LYS A 65 0.15 -0.03 -3.92
C LYS A 65 -0.96 1.01 -3.78
N CYS A 66 -2.20 0.57 -3.79
CA CYS A 66 -3.32 1.40 -3.38
C CYS A 66 -3.18 1.78 -1.91
N VAL A 67 -3.38 3.06 -1.61
CA VAL A 67 -3.21 3.58 -0.25
C VAL A 67 -4.39 4.46 0.15
N PHE A 68 -4.90 4.15 1.34
CA PHE A 68 -5.93 4.89 2.04
C PHE A 68 -5.41 5.36 3.41
N SER A 69 -4.35 4.73 3.90
CA SER A 69 -3.84 4.90 5.25
C SER A 69 -2.32 4.77 5.31
N GLY A 70 -1.75 5.04 6.47
CA GLY A 70 -0.31 4.89 6.70
C GLY A 70 0.16 3.43 6.67
N PHE A 71 -0.73 2.48 6.97
CA PHE A 71 -0.41 1.05 6.92
C PHE A 71 -0.02 0.61 5.51
N GLU A 72 -0.81 0.93 4.50
CA GLU A 72 -0.51 0.58 3.11
C GLU A 72 0.75 1.30 2.60
N CYS A 73 0.98 2.55 3.04
CA CYS A 73 2.22 3.27 2.72
C CYS A 73 3.44 2.50 3.21
N ARG A 74 3.38 1.95 4.41
CA ARG A 74 4.48 1.17 4.98
C ARG A 74 4.68 -0.14 4.24
N LEU A 75 3.60 -0.86 3.93
CA LEU A 75 3.68 -2.06 3.10
C LEU A 75 4.37 -1.79 1.77
N CYS A 76 4.04 -0.67 1.13
CA CYS A 76 4.69 -0.25 -0.10
C CYS A 76 6.17 0.01 0.12
N ALA A 77 6.52 0.84 1.10
CA ALA A 77 7.90 1.26 1.35
C ALA A 77 8.83 0.11 1.76
N TYR A 78 8.29 -0.97 2.33
CA TYR A 78 9.07 -2.16 2.69
C TYR A 78 9.13 -3.24 1.60
N ALA A 79 8.42 -3.05 0.49
CA ALA A 79 8.51 -3.99 -0.63
C ALA A 79 9.94 -4.09 -1.17
N LYS A 80 10.38 -5.30 -1.48
CA LYS A 80 11.71 -5.54 -2.04
C LYS A 80 11.73 -5.32 -3.55
N VAL A 81 11.58 -4.06 -3.94
CA VAL A 81 11.61 -3.58 -5.34
C VAL A 81 12.41 -2.27 -5.42
N PRO A 82 12.98 -1.94 -6.58
CA PRO A 82 13.70 -0.68 -6.78
C PRO A 82 12.84 0.57 -6.69
N VAL A 83 11.58 0.52 -7.13
CA VAL A 83 10.68 1.68 -7.20
C VAL A 83 9.39 1.40 -6.46
N HIS A 84 9.05 2.30 -5.53
CA HIS A 84 7.81 2.24 -4.77
C HIS A 84 6.88 3.36 -5.25
N GLU A 85 5.69 2.98 -5.70
CA GLU A 85 4.66 3.92 -6.11
C GLU A 85 3.41 3.76 -5.25
N LEU A 86 2.95 4.85 -4.66
CA LEU A 86 1.66 4.91 -4.01
C LEU A 86 0.60 5.27 -5.05
N ARG A 87 -0.44 4.48 -5.14
CA ARG A 87 -1.65 4.86 -5.83
C ARG A 87 -2.63 5.41 -4.80
N PHE A 88 -2.60 6.73 -4.64
CA PHE A 88 -3.45 7.41 -3.68
C PHE A 88 -4.91 7.32 -4.11
N HIS A 89 -5.73 6.69 -3.27
CA HIS A 89 -7.17 6.58 -3.45
C HIS A 89 -7.86 7.50 -2.43
N PRO A 90 -8.17 8.75 -2.83
CA PRO A 90 -8.73 9.73 -1.91
C PRO A 90 -10.22 9.53 -1.63
N TYR A 91 -10.78 8.42 -2.04
CA TYR A 91 -12.17 8.05 -1.82
C TYR A 91 -12.36 6.53 -1.85
N LEU A 92 -13.26 6.05 -1.02
CA LEU A 92 -13.75 4.68 -1.09
C LEU A 92 -14.87 4.63 -2.12
N PHE A 93 -14.65 3.89 -3.17
CA PHE A 93 -15.68 3.66 -4.19
C PHE A 93 -16.70 2.62 -3.68
N PRO A 94 -18.01 2.87 -3.84
CA PRO A 94 -18.67 4.08 -4.42
C PRO A 94 -19.03 5.16 -3.41
N VAL A 95 -18.66 5.02 -2.15
CA VAL A 95 -19.16 5.82 -1.02
C VAL A 95 -18.01 6.61 -0.38
N GLY A 96 -18.24 7.91 -0.10
CA GLY A 96 -17.32 8.76 0.64
C GLY A 96 -17.32 8.48 2.14
N LEU A 97 -16.45 9.18 2.87
CA LEU A 97 -16.29 9.01 4.32
C LEU A 97 -17.55 9.37 5.12
N ASN A 98 -18.41 10.20 4.57
CA ASN A 98 -19.69 10.62 5.20
C ASN A 98 -20.88 9.72 4.84
N GLY A 99 -20.66 8.64 4.08
CA GLY A 99 -21.72 7.73 3.66
C GLY A 99 -22.47 8.13 2.38
N THR A 100 -22.18 9.31 1.80
CA THR A 100 -22.70 9.72 0.48
C THR A 100 -21.76 9.30 -0.65
N PRO A 101 -22.29 9.10 -1.88
CA PRO A 101 -21.42 8.87 -3.03
C PRO A 101 -20.44 10.03 -3.19
N THR A 102 -19.17 9.72 -3.34
CA THR A 102 -18.08 10.69 -3.30
C THR A 102 -18.24 11.80 -4.35
N PHE A 103 -18.47 11.42 -5.60
CA PHE A 103 -18.63 12.34 -6.72
C PHE A 103 -20.10 12.47 -7.12
N SER A 104 -20.91 13.04 -6.23
CA SER A 104 -22.33 13.30 -6.42
C SER A 104 -22.75 14.60 -5.76
N GLU A 105 -23.96 15.06 -6.04
CA GLU A 105 -24.53 16.19 -5.33
C GLU A 105 -24.54 15.95 -3.82
N GLY A 106 -24.03 16.91 -3.05
CA GLY A 106 -23.85 16.80 -1.60
C GLY A 106 -22.60 16.03 -1.15
N GLY A 107 -21.84 15.41 -2.06
CA GLY A 107 -20.53 14.86 -1.77
C GLY A 107 -19.47 15.94 -1.55
N THR A 108 -18.44 15.62 -0.79
CA THR A 108 -17.32 16.52 -0.49
C THR A 108 -15.97 15.85 -0.77
N PRO A 109 -15.69 15.51 -2.05
CA PRO A 109 -14.51 14.74 -2.40
C PRO A 109 -13.20 15.44 -2.03
N GLU A 110 -13.15 16.77 -2.06
CA GLU A 110 -12.00 17.57 -1.61
C GLU A 110 -11.69 17.37 -0.13
N LYS A 111 -12.72 17.29 0.72
CA LYS A 111 -12.55 17.06 2.16
C LYS A 111 -12.12 15.63 2.45
N ASP A 112 -12.68 14.67 1.73
CA ASP A 112 -12.30 13.27 1.82
C ASP A 112 -10.83 13.08 1.41
N ALA A 113 -10.38 13.70 0.31
CA ALA A 113 -9.01 13.67 -0.14
C ALA A 113 -8.06 14.20 0.94
N VAL A 114 -8.34 15.36 1.52
CA VAL A 114 -7.50 15.93 2.59
C VAL A 114 -7.48 15.04 3.83
N ARG A 115 -8.60 14.41 4.18
CA ARG A 115 -8.68 13.51 5.34
C ARG A 115 -7.84 12.23 5.12
N TYR A 116 -7.95 11.59 3.97
CA TYR A 116 -7.11 10.42 3.63
C TYR A 116 -5.63 10.81 3.55
N TRP A 117 -5.33 11.96 2.93
CA TRP A 117 -3.96 12.43 2.81
C TRP A 117 -3.27 12.61 4.15
N ARG A 118 -3.97 13.07 5.18
CA ARG A 118 -3.40 13.23 6.53
C ARG A 118 -2.82 11.91 7.09
N SER A 119 -3.49 10.79 6.88
CA SER A 119 -2.99 9.48 7.30
C SER A 119 -1.81 9.03 6.46
N VAL A 120 -1.92 9.14 5.14
CA VAL A 120 -0.86 8.79 4.19
C VAL A 120 0.40 9.61 4.44
N ARG A 121 0.27 10.93 4.57
CA ARG A 121 1.38 11.86 4.83
C ARG A 121 2.18 11.51 6.09
N ARG A 122 1.52 11.14 7.17
CA ARG A 122 2.20 10.76 8.42
C ARG A 122 3.19 9.62 8.23
N ALA A 123 2.84 8.63 7.43
CA ALA A 123 3.74 7.54 7.10
C ALA A 123 4.85 7.99 6.14
N LEU A 124 4.52 8.79 5.13
CA LEU A 124 5.49 9.29 4.16
C LEU A 124 6.60 10.14 4.78
N LEU A 125 6.31 10.88 5.84
CA LEU A 125 7.34 11.64 6.57
C LEU A 125 8.45 10.76 7.15
N ARG A 126 8.21 9.48 7.33
CA ARG A 126 9.16 8.51 7.90
C ARG A 126 9.70 7.52 6.87
N GLN A 127 8.97 7.30 5.80
CA GLN A 127 9.25 6.24 4.85
C GLN A 127 9.18 6.79 3.42
N PRO A 128 10.34 7.07 2.82
CA PRO A 128 10.39 7.61 1.47
C PRO A 128 9.83 6.61 0.46
N VAL A 129 9.09 7.15 -0.49
CA VAL A 129 8.65 6.44 -1.69
C VAL A 129 8.98 7.29 -2.92
N GLU A 130 9.15 6.65 -4.05
CA GLU A 130 9.64 7.33 -5.25
C GLU A 130 8.54 8.07 -6.00
N ARG A 131 7.31 7.54 -5.97
CA ARG A 131 6.21 8.06 -6.79
C ARG A 131 4.88 8.07 -6.03
N ILE A 132 4.02 8.99 -6.44
CA ILE A 132 2.61 8.98 -6.10
C ILE A 132 1.79 9.21 -7.37
N GLY A 133 0.71 8.45 -7.53
CA GLY A 133 -0.28 8.63 -8.58
C GLY A 133 -1.67 8.73 -7.97
N LEU A 134 -2.59 9.42 -8.66
CA LEU A 134 -4.01 9.43 -8.32
C LEU A 134 -4.65 8.14 -8.79
N GLY A 135 -5.29 7.42 -7.88
CA GLY A 135 -6.08 6.22 -8.17
C GLY A 135 -7.55 6.53 -8.45
N GLY A 136 -8.26 5.53 -8.93
CA GLY A 136 -9.69 5.58 -9.19
C GLY A 136 -10.06 6.02 -10.60
N TYR A 137 -11.33 6.42 -10.78
CA TYR A 137 -11.90 6.74 -12.07
C TYR A 137 -11.81 8.24 -12.33
N LEU A 138 -10.78 8.68 -13.04
CA LEU A 138 -10.47 10.10 -13.25
C LEU A 138 -11.60 10.88 -13.93
N HIS A 139 -12.43 10.25 -14.77
CA HIS A 139 -13.56 10.93 -15.41
C HIS A 139 -14.60 11.44 -14.41
N LEU A 140 -14.67 10.86 -13.21
CA LEU A 140 -15.60 11.31 -12.17
C LEU A 140 -15.21 12.68 -11.59
N THR A 141 -13.94 13.07 -11.72
CA THR A 141 -13.42 14.30 -11.13
C THR A 141 -13.73 15.56 -11.93
N GLN A 142 -14.20 15.43 -13.18
CA GLN A 142 -14.34 16.53 -14.14
C GLN A 142 -15.23 17.68 -13.63
N ASN A 143 -16.28 17.34 -12.87
CA ASN A 143 -17.23 18.32 -12.35
C ASN A 143 -16.92 18.78 -10.92
N PHE A 144 -15.73 18.44 -10.41
CA PHE A 144 -15.33 18.74 -9.03
C PHE A 144 -13.99 19.51 -9.00
N PRO A 145 -13.97 20.79 -9.40
CA PRO A 145 -12.73 21.57 -9.47
C PRO A 145 -12.04 21.68 -8.11
N ALA A 146 -12.79 21.85 -7.01
CA ALA A 146 -12.20 21.90 -5.67
C ALA A 146 -11.47 20.61 -5.27
N PHE A 147 -11.94 19.44 -5.75
CA PHE A 147 -11.21 18.19 -5.59
C PHE A 147 -9.89 18.21 -6.38
N ASN A 148 -9.91 18.68 -7.63
CA ASN A 148 -8.71 18.75 -8.45
C ASN A 148 -7.67 19.71 -7.85
N ASP A 149 -8.11 20.84 -7.28
CA ASP A 149 -7.24 21.78 -6.56
C ASP A 149 -6.62 21.11 -5.31
N ALA A 150 -7.42 20.41 -4.52
CA ALA A 150 -6.92 19.66 -3.37
C ALA A 150 -5.90 18.58 -3.75
N ILE A 151 -6.08 17.91 -4.89
CA ILE A 151 -5.12 16.94 -5.42
C ILE A 151 -3.83 17.63 -5.88
N ALA A 152 -3.92 18.81 -6.47
CA ALA A 152 -2.74 19.61 -6.84
C ALA A 152 -1.92 19.99 -5.60
N ASP A 153 -2.56 20.47 -4.54
CA ASP A 153 -1.91 20.80 -3.27
C ASP A 153 -1.25 19.56 -2.65
N ILE A 154 -1.93 18.42 -2.66
CA ILE A 154 -1.37 17.15 -2.18
C ILE A 154 -0.12 16.76 -2.98
N ALA A 155 -0.15 16.93 -4.30
CA ALA A 155 0.98 16.62 -5.15
C ALA A 155 2.19 17.53 -4.86
N ASP A 156 1.97 18.80 -4.58
CA ASP A 156 3.01 19.75 -4.21
C ASP A 156 3.60 19.45 -2.83
N GLU A 157 2.76 19.09 -1.87
CA GLU A 157 3.22 18.63 -0.56
C GLU A 157 4.06 17.35 -0.68
N PHE A 158 3.63 16.38 -1.50
CA PHE A 158 4.43 15.18 -1.76
C PHE A 158 5.79 15.49 -2.37
N ARG A 159 5.86 16.40 -3.34
CA ARG A 159 7.14 16.86 -3.93
C ARG A 159 8.07 17.45 -2.87
N THR A 160 7.51 18.24 -1.97
CA THR A 160 8.23 18.83 -0.84
C THR A 160 8.79 17.74 0.09
N ILE A 161 7.97 16.79 0.50
CA ILE A 161 8.40 15.66 1.35
C ILE A 161 9.50 14.85 0.65
N LYS A 162 9.31 14.55 -0.63
CA LYS A 162 10.33 13.84 -1.41
C LYS A 162 11.65 14.59 -1.49
N GLN A 163 11.61 15.93 -1.63
CA GLN A 163 12.81 16.75 -1.63
C GLN A 163 13.51 16.77 -0.26
N LEU A 164 12.74 16.78 0.83
CA LEU A 164 13.30 16.66 2.18
C LEU A 164 14.02 15.34 2.38
N HIS A 165 13.45 14.23 1.92
CA HIS A 165 14.10 12.92 1.98
C HIS A 165 15.38 12.81 1.15
N LYS A 166 15.51 13.58 0.06
CA LYS A 166 16.75 13.66 -0.71
C LYS A 166 17.85 14.42 0.03
N ASN A 167 17.47 15.40 0.84
CA ASN A 167 18.40 16.28 1.55
C ASN A 167 18.83 15.73 2.91
N GLY A 168 18.14 14.72 3.44
CA GLY A 168 18.49 14.13 4.72
C GLY A 168 17.55 12.98 5.12
N ALA A 169 18.00 12.18 6.07
CA ALA A 169 17.19 11.13 6.66
C ALA A 169 16.11 11.72 7.58
N PRO A 170 14.92 11.12 7.63
CA PRO A 170 13.91 11.51 8.60
C PRO A 170 14.44 11.35 10.04
N TYR A 171 14.15 12.34 10.89
CA TYR A 171 14.48 12.20 12.30
C TYR A 171 13.63 11.12 12.95
N VAL A 172 14.28 10.17 13.61
CA VAL A 172 13.64 9.16 14.43
C VAL A 172 14.34 9.09 15.78
N LEU A 173 13.57 8.82 16.82
CA LEU A 173 14.14 8.52 18.14
C LEU A 173 14.95 7.21 18.08
N PRO A 174 15.96 7.01 18.93
CA PRO A 174 16.74 5.76 18.98
C PRO A 174 15.92 4.61 19.62
N ILE A 175 14.66 4.51 19.24
CA ILE A 175 13.71 3.52 19.71
C ILE A 175 13.21 2.74 18.49
N ARG A 176 13.33 1.42 18.55
CA ARG A 176 12.79 0.51 17.56
C ARG A 176 11.56 -0.21 18.10
N VAL A 177 10.52 -0.22 17.32
CA VAL A 177 9.27 -0.95 17.61
C VAL A 177 9.12 -2.06 16.59
N ALA A 178 9.12 -3.31 17.04
CA ALA A 178 8.80 -4.45 16.18
C ALA A 178 7.31 -4.80 16.31
N VAL A 179 6.60 -4.81 15.18
CA VAL A 179 5.21 -5.27 15.12
C VAL A 179 5.22 -6.68 14.57
N LEU A 180 5.03 -7.66 15.46
CA LEU A 180 4.97 -9.06 15.07
C LEU A 180 3.57 -9.40 14.57
N HIS A 181 3.49 -9.93 13.36
CA HIS A 181 2.24 -10.42 12.80
C HIS A 181 2.48 -11.61 11.87
N THR A 182 1.45 -12.40 11.65
CA THR A 182 1.49 -13.45 10.64
C THR A 182 1.16 -12.87 9.27
N TRP A 183 1.91 -13.30 8.29
CA TRP A 183 1.71 -12.94 6.90
C TRP A 183 1.81 -14.19 6.03
N GLY A 184 1.36 -14.10 4.81
CA GLY A 184 1.49 -15.18 3.87
C GLY A 184 0.77 -16.46 4.30
N LYS A 185 1.45 -17.58 4.25
CA LYS A 185 0.88 -18.90 4.48
C LYS A 185 0.30 -19.14 5.87
N LEU A 186 0.65 -18.32 6.85
CA LEU A 186 0.15 -18.42 8.22
C LEU A 186 -1.03 -17.48 8.48
N ARG A 187 -1.44 -16.71 7.52
CA ARG A 187 -2.48 -15.71 7.68
C ARG A 187 -3.86 -16.32 7.85
N SER A 188 -4.56 -15.96 8.91
CA SER A 188 -5.83 -16.56 9.30
C SER A 188 -6.98 -16.30 8.31
N TRP A 189 -6.95 -15.19 7.57
CA TRP A 189 -7.96 -14.86 6.57
C TRP A 189 -8.16 -15.95 5.53
N THR A 190 -7.11 -16.71 5.23
CA THR A 190 -7.17 -17.82 4.26
C THR A 190 -8.08 -18.95 4.74
N LEU A 191 -8.38 -18.97 6.02
CA LEU A 191 -9.27 -19.97 6.63
C LEU A 191 -10.73 -19.51 6.65
N SER A 192 -10.97 -18.21 6.80
CA SER A 192 -12.31 -17.64 6.92
C SER A 192 -12.88 -17.12 5.60
N GLY A 193 -12.05 -16.84 4.62
CA GLY A 193 -12.43 -16.16 3.38
C GLY A 193 -12.66 -14.65 3.51
N HIS A 194 -12.52 -14.08 4.69
CA HIS A 194 -12.74 -12.65 4.98
C HIS A 194 -11.56 -12.05 5.74
N PHE A 195 -10.43 -11.98 5.08
CA PHE A 195 -9.18 -11.58 5.72
C PHE A 195 -9.16 -10.12 6.21
N HIS A 196 -9.90 -9.22 5.56
CA HIS A 196 -10.01 -7.84 6.00
C HIS A 196 -10.56 -7.69 7.41
N GLU A 197 -11.42 -8.60 7.82
CA GLU A 197 -12.08 -8.54 9.13
C GLU A 197 -11.18 -9.02 10.25
N THR A 198 -10.25 -9.92 9.96
CA THR A 198 -9.40 -10.51 11.00
C THR A 198 -8.22 -9.63 11.37
N ASP A 199 -7.68 -8.85 10.42
CA ASP A 199 -6.45 -8.10 10.62
C ASP A 199 -6.69 -6.60 10.85
N LYS A 200 -7.74 -6.03 10.29
CA LYS A 200 -7.91 -4.57 10.26
C LYS A 200 -7.99 -3.89 11.62
N HIS A 201 -8.54 -4.56 12.62
CA HIS A 201 -8.71 -3.95 13.93
C HIS A 201 -7.46 -3.95 14.78
N ALA A 202 -6.60 -4.95 14.65
CA ALA A 202 -5.36 -5.03 15.41
C ALA A 202 -4.19 -4.40 14.64
N LEU A 203 -3.92 -4.91 13.45
CA LEU A 203 -2.69 -4.56 12.73
C LEU A 203 -2.75 -3.17 12.09
N ILE A 204 -3.85 -2.84 11.41
CA ILE A 204 -4.00 -1.53 10.76
C ILE A 204 -4.00 -0.42 11.80
N HIS A 205 -4.78 -0.55 12.86
CA HIS A 205 -4.87 0.48 13.90
C HIS A 205 -3.57 0.68 14.67
N ILE A 206 -2.84 -0.40 14.98
CA ILE A 206 -1.51 -0.29 15.59
C ILE A 206 -0.55 0.44 14.66
N ASN A 207 -0.50 0.06 13.39
CA ASN A 207 0.38 0.71 12.43
C ASN A 207 0.00 2.17 12.17
N GLU A 208 -1.29 2.52 12.14
CA GLU A 208 -1.74 3.90 12.03
C GLU A 208 -1.33 4.73 13.26
N ALA A 209 -1.47 4.20 14.45
CA ALA A 209 -1.02 4.87 15.67
C ALA A 209 0.50 5.11 15.65
N LEU A 210 1.27 4.10 15.25
CA LEU A 210 2.73 4.19 15.17
C LEU A 210 3.22 5.10 14.04
N ALA A 211 2.47 5.24 12.94
CA ALA A 211 2.87 6.06 11.79
C ALA A 211 3.10 7.54 12.14
N GLY A 212 2.41 8.05 13.16
CA GLY A 212 2.58 9.42 13.65
C GLY A 212 3.74 9.63 14.62
N LEU A 213 4.35 8.57 15.11
CA LEU A 213 5.42 8.64 16.10
C LEU A 213 6.81 8.69 15.45
N PRO A 214 7.78 9.45 16.01
CA PRO A 214 9.14 9.51 15.50
C PRO A 214 9.96 8.28 15.93
N VAL A 215 9.45 7.08 15.69
CA VAL A 215 10.09 5.81 16.03
C VAL A 215 10.32 4.97 14.77
N ASP A 216 11.39 4.17 14.79
CA ASP A 216 11.62 3.18 13.75
C ASP A 216 10.71 1.97 13.99
N VAL A 217 9.79 1.71 13.09
CA VAL A 217 8.84 0.59 13.19
C VAL A 217 9.16 -0.42 12.10
N LYS A 218 9.33 -1.66 12.51
CA LYS A 218 9.64 -2.81 11.64
C LYS A 218 8.65 -3.94 11.82
#